data_9eca01f676f88e12952fb9a8d77f63b0
#
_entry.id   9eca01f676f88e12952fb9a8d77f63b0
#
_cell.length_a   1.000
_cell.length_b   1.000
_cell.length_c   1.000
_cell.angle_alpha   90.00
_cell.angle_beta   90.00
_cell.angle_gamma   90.00
#
_symmetry.space_group_name_H-M   'P 1'
#
loop_
_entity.id
_entity.type
_entity.pdbx_description
1 polymer ?
#
loop_
_entity_poly.entity_id
_entity_poly.type
_entity_poly.pdbx_seq_one_letter_code
_entity_poly.pdbx_strand_id
1 'polypeptide(L)'
;DFPTDAWLTASGYIHLDAIRNGIYMDTLSVQQSVALCLTDLAQGYMHKYGTEDGHFIVQCCDTALKYYPDYINALLLKAQIIAEQYKRSPSVTSQKHMNELYAKIHRLGYRKMPTDMYLNWLYSLNEYSNEYRIKKIISYSK
;
A
#
# COMPACT_ATOMS: atom_id res chain seq x y z
N ASP A 1 -0.19 -11.79 -19.73
CA ASP A 1 -1.04 -10.65 -20.05
C ASP A 1 -1.28 -9.84 -18.78
N PHE A 2 -1.09 -8.52 -18.85
CA PHE A 2 -1.39 -7.63 -17.72
C PHE A 2 -2.91 -7.47 -17.61
N PRO A 3 -3.47 -7.40 -16.38
CA PRO A 3 -4.89 -7.16 -16.19
C PRO A 3 -5.29 -5.81 -16.80
N THR A 4 -6.44 -5.77 -17.45
CA THR A 4 -7.01 -4.52 -17.99
C THR A 4 -7.60 -3.66 -16.87
N ASP A 5 -7.72 -2.34 -17.11
CA ASP A 5 -8.37 -1.41 -16.16
C ASP A 5 -9.79 -1.86 -15.79
N ALA A 6 -10.52 -2.42 -16.76
CA ALA A 6 -11.86 -2.97 -16.54
C ALA A 6 -11.83 -4.15 -15.56
N TRP A 7 -10.82 -5.02 -15.63
CA TRP A 7 -10.66 -6.13 -14.70
C TRP A 7 -10.28 -5.63 -13.30
N LEU A 8 -9.36 -4.66 -13.22
CA LEU A 8 -8.94 -4.06 -11.94
C LEU A 8 -10.11 -3.37 -11.22
N THR A 9 -10.94 -2.62 -11.96
CA THR A 9 -12.12 -1.97 -11.40
C THR A 9 -13.22 -2.96 -11.04
N ALA A 10 -13.39 -4.02 -11.81
CA ALA A 10 -14.37 -5.08 -11.53
C ALA A 10 -13.98 -5.92 -10.29
N SER A 11 -12.70 -5.97 -9.92
CA SER A 11 -12.25 -6.63 -8.68
C SER A 11 -12.76 -5.94 -7.40
N GLY A 12 -13.22 -4.69 -7.51
CA GLY A 12 -13.92 -3.94 -6.46
C GLY A 12 -13.03 -3.27 -5.41
N TYR A 13 -11.70 -3.43 -5.45
CA TYR A 13 -10.81 -2.76 -4.49
C TYR A 13 -9.89 -1.70 -5.12
N ILE A 14 -9.76 -1.64 -6.44
CA ILE A 14 -9.10 -0.52 -7.13
C ILE A 14 -10.17 0.42 -7.68
N HIS A 15 -10.26 1.60 -7.09
CA HIS A 15 -11.24 2.60 -7.50
C HIS A 15 -10.83 3.24 -8.82
N LEU A 16 -11.82 3.58 -9.68
CA LEU A 16 -11.56 4.20 -10.97
C LEU A 16 -10.77 5.52 -10.87
N ASP A 17 -11.00 6.31 -9.81
CA ASP A 17 -10.23 7.53 -9.57
C ASP A 17 -8.75 7.26 -9.32
N ALA A 18 -8.41 6.12 -8.74
CA ALA A 18 -7.01 5.72 -8.54
C ALA A 18 -6.29 5.49 -9.87
N ILE A 19 -6.99 4.89 -10.84
CA ILE A 19 -6.47 4.69 -12.20
C ILE A 19 -6.38 6.04 -12.93
N ARG A 20 -7.44 6.85 -12.88
CA ARG A 20 -7.48 8.18 -13.51
C ARG A 20 -6.41 9.13 -12.98
N ASN A 21 -6.09 9.04 -11.70
CA ASN A 21 -5.04 9.85 -11.05
C ASN A 21 -3.63 9.26 -11.23
N GLY A 22 -3.48 8.14 -11.96
CA GLY A 22 -2.18 7.53 -12.26
C GLY A 22 -1.44 6.98 -11.04
N ILE A 23 -2.16 6.60 -9.96
CA ILE A 23 -1.52 6.02 -8.78
C ILE A 23 -1.30 4.50 -8.89
N TYR A 24 -1.86 3.88 -9.93
CA TYR A 24 -1.65 2.47 -10.28
C TYR A 24 -1.38 2.31 -11.78
N MET A 25 -0.52 1.37 -12.11
CA MET A 25 -0.26 0.90 -13.48
C MET A 25 0.25 1.98 -14.43
N ASP A 26 0.86 3.04 -13.92
CA ASP A 26 1.46 4.10 -14.73
C ASP A 26 2.98 3.93 -14.87
N THR A 27 3.54 4.50 -15.93
CA THR A 27 4.99 4.54 -16.13
C THR A 27 5.64 5.56 -15.22
N LEU A 28 6.77 5.19 -14.62
CA LEU A 28 7.47 6.03 -13.67
C LEU A 28 8.63 6.80 -14.32
N SER A 29 8.76 8.07 -13.98
CA SER A 29 9.98 8.84 -14.26
C SER A 29 11.14 8.39 -13.36
N VAL A 30 12.38 8.79 -13.70
CA VAL A 30 13.55 8.53 -12.84
C VAL A 30 13.36 9.10 -11.44
N GLN A 31 12.80 10.30 -11.33
CA GLN A 31 12.52 10.93 -10.03
C GLN A 31 11.48 10.14 -9.22
N GLN A 32 10.44 9.67 -9.86
CA GLN A 32 9.44 8.80 -9.21
C GLN A 32 10.04 7.47 -8.77
N SER A 33 10.96 6.90 -9.54
CA SER A 33 11.68 5.68 -9.15
C SER A 33 12.55 5.88 -7.90
N VAL A 34 13.17 7.06 -7.73
CA VAL A 34 13.86 7.42 -6.48
C VAL A 34 12.91 7.44 -5.29
N ALA A 35 11.69 7.97 -5.48
CA ALA A 35 10.69 7.95 -4.42
C ALA A 35 10.30 6.52 -3.99
N LEU A 36 10.23 5.58 -4.93
CA LEU A 36 10.03 4.17 -4.61
C LEU A 36 11.15 3.61 -3.73
N CYS A 37 12.41 3.82 -4.14
CA CYS A 37 13.57 3.34 -3.37
C CYS A 37 13.61 3.90 -1.94
N LEU A 38 13.27 5.19 -1.76
CA LEU A 38 13.18 5.80 -0.43
C LEU A 38 12.06 5.20 0.43
N THR A 39 10.94 4.87 -0.18
CA THR A 39 9.82 4.24 0.52
C THR A 39 10.15 2.80 0.89
N ASP A 40 10.80 2.04 0.01
CA ASP A 40 11.28 0.68 0.30
C ASP A 40 12.32 0.68 1.42
N LEU A 41 13.23 1.67 1.44
CA LEU A 41 14.17 1.88 2.54
C LEU A 41 13.44 2.10 3.87
N ALA A 42 12.41 2.96 3.86
CA ALA A 42 11.60 3.25 5.05
C ALA A 42 10.85 2.00 5.56
N GLN A 43 10.29 1.20 4.64
CA GLN A 43 9.62 -0.06 4.99
C GLN A 43 10.60 -1.09 5.54
N GLY A 44 11.78 -1.24 4.92
CA GLY A 44 12.83 -2.12 5.39
C GLY A 44 13.33 -1.72 6.79
N TYR A 45 13.48 -0.42 7.05
CA TYR A 45 13.82 0.11 8.37
C TYR A 45 12.74 -0.21 9.40
N MET A 46 11.47 0.05 9.07
CA MET A 46 10.33 -0.27 9.92
C MET A 46 10.27 -1.76 10.26
N HIS A 47 10.49 -2.62 9.28
CA HIS A 47 10.49 -4.06 9.48
C HIS A 47 11.59 -4.52 10.44
N LYS A 48 12.77 -3.91 10.36
CA LYS A 48 13.93 -4.30 11.17
C LYS A 48 13.90 -3.69 12.59
N TYR A 49 13.50 -2.44 12.72
CA TYR A 49 13.63 -1.66 13.95
C TYR A 49 12.28 -1.28 14.59
N GLY A 50 11.17 -1.59 13.93
CA GLY A 50 9.83 -1.24 14.40
C GLY A 50 9.47 0.23 14.13
N THR A 51 8.42 0.70 14.82
CA THR A 51 7.83 2.02 14.64
C THR A 51 8.05 2.96 15.84
N GLU A 52 8.86 2.54 16.82
CA GLU A 52 9.08 3.33 18.05
C GLU A 52 9.75 4.66 17.73
N ASP A 53 10.82 4.64 16.94
CA ASP A 53 11.43 5.84 16.35
C ASP A 53 10.95 6.00 14.90
N GLY A 54 9.74 6.53 14.75
CA GLY A 54 9.17 6.78 13.43
C GLY A 54 9.78 7.96 12.68
N HIS A 55 10.71 8.72 13.26
CA HIS A 55 11.28 9.93 12.67
C HIS A 55 11.99 9.66 11.34
N PHE A 56 12.85 8.65 11.30
CA PHE A 56 13.54 8.26 10.07
C PHE A 56 12.58 7.82 8.96
N ILE A 57 11.55 7.06 9.32
CA ILE A 57 10.53 6.58 8.37
C ILE A 57 9.79 7.78 7.77
N VAL A 58 9.37 8.75 8.61
CA VAL A 58 8.69 9.96 8.15
C VAL A 58 9.59 10.80 7.27
N GLN A 59 10.89 10.96 7.60
CA GLN A 59 11.85 11.68 6.76
C GLN A 59 12.01 11.05 5.37
N CYS A 60 12.10 9.73 5.29
CA CYS A 60 12.15 9.01 4.01
C CYS A 60 10.87 9.25 3.20
N CYS A 61 9.70 9.16 3.83
CA CYS A 61 8.42 9.44 3.17
C CYS A 61 8.33 10.89 2.69
N ASP A 62 8.73 11.87 3.51
CA ASP A 62 8.71 13.29 3.15
C ASP A 62 9.65 13.58 1.98
N THR A 63 10.81 12.95 1.97
CA THR A 63 11.76 13.07 0.85
C THR A 63 11.21 12.41 -0.41
N ALA A 64 10.62 11.23 -0.30
CA ALA A 64 9.96 10.55 -1.41
C ALA A 64 8.84 11.41 -2.01
N LEU A 65 8.02 12.05 -1.18
CA LEU A 65 6.91 12.90 -1.60
C LEU A 65 7.36 14.23 -2.25
N LYS A 66 8.62 14.66 -2.08
CA LYS A 66 9.19 15.77 -2.86
C LYS A 66 9.44 15.37 -4.32
N TYR A 67 9.82 14.13 -4.57
CA TYR A 67 10.05 13.60 -5.92
C TYR A 67 8.77 13.05 -6.57
N TYR A 68 7.85 12.54 -5.77
CA TYR A 68 6.58 12.00 -6.22
C TYR A 68 5.46 12.39 -5.24
N PRO A 69 4.86 13.60 -5.40
CA PRO A 69 3.90 14.16 -4.43
C PRO A 69 2.64 13.32 -4.18
N ASP A 70 2.22 12.53 -5.17
CA ASP A 70 1.01 11.69 -5.10
C ASP A 70 1.34 10.20 -4.94
N TYR A 71 2.58 9.88 -4.50
CA TYR A 71 2.98 8.50 -4.30
C TYR A 71 2.24 7.86 -3.13
N ILE A 72 1.27 7.01 -3.47
CA ILE A 72 0.30 6.45 -2.53
C ILE A 72 0.97 5.65 -1.41
N ASN A 73 2.01 4.85 -1.71
CA ASN A 73 2.67 4.02 -0.70
C ASN A 73 3.42 4.87 0.34
N ALA A 74 4.06 5.97 -0.08
CA ALA A 74 4.71 6.90 0.85
C ALA A 74 3.67 7.62 1.73
N LEU A 75 2.53 8.01 1.16
CA LEU A 75 1.44 8.63 1.91
C LEU A 75 0.84 7.67 2.94
N LEU A 76 0.60 6.41 2.55
CA LEU A 76 0.07 5.38 3.45
C LEU A 76 1.03 5.07 4.58
N LEU A 77 2.31 4.87 4.28
CA LEU A 77 3.34 4.59 5.29
C LEU A 77 3.48 5.76 6.27
N LYS A 78 3.53 7.00 5.76
CA LYS A 78 3.56 8.20 6.62
C LYS A 78 2.32 8.29 7.50
N ALA A 79 1.12 8.06 6.95
CA ALA A 79 -0.12 8.09 7.72
C ALA A 79 -0.15 7.03 8.82
N GLN A 80 0.37 5.82 8.54
CA GLN A 80 0.51 4.77 9.54
C GLN A 80 1.37 5.21 10.72
N ILE A 81 2.57 5.75 10.46
CA ILE A 81 3.49 6.18 11.53
C ILE A 81 2.89 7.32 12.35
N ILE A 82 2.26 8.31 11.70
CA ILE A 82 1.60 9.42 12.40
C ILE A 82 0.43 8.90 13.26
N ALA A 83 -0.34 7.93 12.76
CA ALA A 83 -1.43 7.33 13.53
C ALA A 83 -0.93 6.57 14.77
N GLU A 84 0.19 5.87 14.66
CA GLU A 84 0.81 5.19 15.81
C GLU A 84 1.39 6.17 16.82
N GLN A 85 2.03 7.25 16.37
CA GLN A 85 2.49 8.33 17.23
C GLN A 85 1.32 9.02 17.95
N TYR A 86 0.22 9.28 17.24
CA TYR A 86 -0.99 9.83 17.83
C TYR A 86 -1.58 8.93 18.93
N LYS A 87 -1.60 7.60 18.72
CA LYS A 87 -2.05 6.66 19.77
C LYS A 87 -1.21 6.73 21.03
N ARG A 88 0.11 6.96 20.91
CA ARG A 88 1.04 7.06 22.05
C ARG A 88 0.97 8.43 22.73
N SER A 89 0.83 9.49 21.94
CA SER A 89 0.79 10.89 22.42
C SER A 89 -0.24 11.69 21.61
N PRO A 90 -1.52 11.64 21.98
CA PRO A 90 -2.56 12.37 21.29
C PRO A 90 -2.33 13.88 21.35
N SER A 91 -2.42 14.56 20.20
CA SER A 91 -2.40 16.01 20.10
C SER A 91 -3.33 16.50 18.99
N VAL A 92 -3.87 17.71 19.15
CA VAL A 92 -4.75 18.32 18.14
C VAL A 92 -4.01 18.51 16.80
N THR A 93 -2.73 18.89 16.87
CA THR A 93 -1.89 19.08 15.69
C THR A 93 -1.68 17.76 14.93
N SER A 94 -1.36 16.67 15.64
CA SER A 94 -1.19 15.35 15.02
C SER A 94 -2.50 14.83 14.43
N GLN A 95 -3.62 15.08 15.11
CA GLN A 95 -4.95 14.69 14.60
C GLN A 95 -5.29 15.42 13.29
N LYS A 96 -5.05 16.74 13.24
CA LYS A 96 -5.27 17.53 12.03
C LYS A 96 -4.43 17.03 10.87
N HIS A 97 -3.13 16.81 11.10
CA HIS A 97 -2.22 16.31 10.09
C HIS A 97 -2.61 14.90 9.58
N MET A 98 -3.02 14.02 10.48
CA MET A 98 -3.53 12.69 10.12
C MET A 98 -4.78 12.79 9.23
N ASN A 99 -5.72 13.66 9.58
CA ASN A 99 -6.94 13.85 8.80
C ASN A 99 -6.65 14.42 7.40
N GLU A 100 -5.72 15.34 7.27
CA GLU A 100 -5.28 15.90 5.99
C GLU A 100 -4.66 14.82 5.09
N LEU A 101 -3.81 13.95 5.65
CA LEU A 101 -3.22 12.82 4.92
C LEU A 101 -4.28 11.83 4.44
N TYR A 102 -5.20 11.43 5.29
CA TYR A 102 -6.28 10.53 4.91
C TYR A 102 -7.21 11.15 3.87
N ALA A 103 -7.50 12.44 3.96
CA ALA A 103 -8.28 13.15 2.95
C ALA A 103 -7.57 13.17 1.59
N LYS A 104 -6.24 13.37 1.57
CA LYS A 104 -5.44 13.30 0.34
C LYS A 104 -5.44 11.89 -0.25
N ILE A 105 -5.18 10.87 0.56
CA ILE A 105 -5.19 9.46 0.16
C ILE A 105 -6.54 9.08 -0.48
N HIS A 106 -7.64 9.50 0.16
CA HIS A 106 -8.98 9.23 -0.35
C HIS A 106 -9.25 9.95 -1.69
N ARG A 107 -8.84 11.21 -1.83
CA ARG A 107 -9.00 11.97 -3.10
C ARG A 107 -8.23 11.34 -4.26
N LEU A 108 -7.05 10.76 -3.98
CA LEU A 108 -6.27 10.05 -4.99
C LEU A 108 -6.95 8.75 -5.46
N GLY A 109 -7.98 8.30 -4.76
CA GLY A 109 -8.77 7.13 -5.15
C GLY A 109 -8.37 5.84 -4.44
N TYR A 110 -7.42 5.89 -3.48
CA TYR A 110 -7.12 4.70 -2.67
C TYR A 110 -8.33 4.30 -1.83
N ARG A 111 -8.65 3.02 -1.88
CA ARG A 111 -9.68 2.39 -1.05
C ARG A 111 -9.09 1.15 -0.41
N LYS A 112 -9.28 1.01 0.89
CA LYS A 112 -8.90 -0.22 1.59
C LYS A 112 -9.85 -1.33 1.17
N MET A 113 -9.29 -2.49 0.86
CA MET A 113 -10.10 -3.67 0.57
C MET A 113 -10.99 -4.01 1.78
N PRO A 114 -12.30 -4.22 1.61
CA PRO A 114 -13.18 -4.68 2.67
C PRO A 114 -12.67 -5.98 3.28
N THR A 115 -12.87 -6.16 4.60
CA THR A 115 -12.33 -7.30 5.35
C THR A 115 -12.89 -8.64 4.84
N ASP A 116 -14.17 -8.68 4.53
CA ASP A 116 -14.83 -9.86 3.95
C ASP A 116 -14.25 -10.23 2.58
N MET A 117 -14.02 -9.27 1.72
CA MET A 117 -13.36 -9.48 0.42
C MET A 117 -11.92 -9.99 0.61
N TYR A 118 -11.16 -9.41 1.55
CA TYR A 118 -9.81 -9.85 1.86
C TYR A 118 -9.77 -11.30 2.38
N LEU A 119 -10.70 -11.66 3.27
CA LEU A 119 -10.82 -13.03 3.77
C LEU A 119 -11.19 -14.01 2.66
N ASN A 120 -12.15 -13.67 1.80
CA ASN A 120 -12.51 -14.49 0.65
C ASN A 120 -11.33 -14.69 -0.31
N TRP A 121 -10.55 -13.65 -0.55
CA TRP A 121 -9.33 -13.75 -1.34
C TRP A 121 -8.29 -14.68 -0.70
N LEU A 122 -8.06 -14.59 0.61
CA LEU A 122 -7.17 -15.50 1.33
C LEU A 122 -7.64 -16.96 1.26
N TYR A 123 -8.94 -17.21 1.39
CA TYR A 123 -9.51 -18.56 1.25
C TYR A 123 -9.28 -19.11 -0.16
N SER A 124 -9.51 -18.32 -1.19
CA SER A 124 -9.31 -18.74 -2.58
C SER A 124 -7.83 -19.10 -2.88
N LEU A 125 -6.87 -18.34 -2.31
CA LEU A 125 -5.45 -18.67 -2.41
C LEU A 125 -5.10 -19.99 -1.73
N ASN A 126 -5.74 -20.29 -0.61
CA ASN A 126 -5.49 -21.52 0.14
C ASN A 126 -6.05 -22.74 -0.61
N GLU A 127 -7.25 -22.62 -1.20
CA GLU A 127 -7.83 -23.66 -2.05
C GLU A 127 -6.97 -23.91 -3.28
N TYR A 128 -6.54 -22.86 -3.99
CA TYR A 128 -5.65 -22.98 -5.15
C TYR A 128 -4.31 -23.65 -4.80
N SER A 129 -3.72 -23.29 -3.66
CA SER A 129 -2.48 -23.89 -3.17
C SER A 129 -2.66 -25.38 -2.86
N ASN A 130 -3.79 -25.77 -2.26
CA ASN A 130 -4.10 -27.16 -1.95
C ASN A 130 -4.36 -27.98 -3.23
N GLU A 131 -5.12 -27.46 -4.17
CA GLU A 131 -5.32 -28.12 -5.47
C GLU A 131 -4.01 -28.31 -6.25
N TYR A 132 -3.13 -27.32 -6.25
CA TYR A 132 -1.83 -27.40 -6.88
C TYR A 132 -0.96 -28.48 -6.24
N ARG A 133 -0.93 -28.57 -4.90
CA ARG A 133 -0.21 -29.62 -4.16
C ARG A 133 -0.74 -31.00 -4.50
N ILE A 134 -2.06 -31.18 -4.51
CA ILE A 134 -2.70 -32.46 -4.83
C ILE A 134 -2.36 -32.88 -6.26
N LYS A 135 -2.51 -31.98 -7.25
CA LYS A 135 -2.14 -32.26 -8.65
C LYS A 135 -0.67 -32.65 -8.80
N LYS A 136 0.23 -32.01 -8.05
CA LYS A 136 1.65 -32.31 -8.06
C LYS A 136 1.95 -33.70 -7.47
N ILE A 137 1.31 -34.07 -6.37
CA ILE A 137 1.45 -35.40 -5.74
C ILE A 137 0.96 -36.49 -6.69
N ILE A 138 -0.18 -36.30 -7.34
CA ILE A 138 -0.72 -37.27 -8.32
C ILE A 138 0.21 -37.43 -9.53
N SER A 139 0.88 -36.35 -9.96
CA SER A 139 1.82 -36.43 -11.10
C SER A 139 3.10 -37.19 -10.78
N TYR A 140 3.52 -37.32 -9.53
CA TYR A 140 4.67 -38.11 -9.09
C TYR A 140 4.33 -39.56 -8.77
N SER A 141 3.06 -39.92 -8.71
CA SER A 141 2.59 -41.28 -8.41
C SER A 141 2.30 -42.12 -9.68
N LYS A 142 2.53 -41.57 -10.86
CA LYS A 142 2.47 -42.24 -12.16
C LYS A 142 3.87 -42.46 -12.69
#